data_3ce6654db2556037205e5f97c8b861f3
#
_entry.id   3ce6654db2556037205e5f97c8b861f3
#
_cell.length_a   1.000
_cell.length_b   1.000
_cell.length_c   1.000
_cell.angle_alpha   90.00
_cell.angle_beta   90.00
_cell.angle_gamma   90.00
#
_symmetry.space_group_name_H-M   'P 1'
#
loop_
_entity.id
_entity.type
_entity.pdbx_description
1 polymer ?
#
loop_
_entity_poly.entity_id
_entity_poly.type
_entity_poly.pdbx_seq_one_letter_code
_entity_poly.pdbx_strand_id
1 'polypeptide(L)'
;MKKIFSILAATVLFVATSATTQAQDEGAKEFAAYSAGLGISPFGPSLNFSHNLSEKTTVNVGIGAFSGDNPVSQEIGGVTFDGTGATNWMGVFLNHRPFADYDWFRFNVGIGIGGIEGTLTDQADANHTYSILYDNNPVGYVGVGFGSRPVKGFTVGFDIGGLHTSGGDVTATGTAMNQAVMDEIPNTLGYGRVLPNLQLSVNYGF
;
A
#
# COMPACT_ATOMS: atom_id res chain seq x y z
N MET A 1 18.57 11.65 -1.10
CA MET A 1 17.30 11.11 -1.57
C MET A 1 17.44 10.12 -2.74
N LYS A 2 18.15 10.42 -3.85
CA LYS A 2 18.40 9.46 -4.96
C LYS A 2 19.01 8.10 -4.53
N LYS A 3 19.81 8.06 -3.45
CA LYS A 3 20.47 6.83 -2.96
C LYS A 3 19.54 5.87 -2.25
N ILE A 4 18.48 6.33 -1.59
CA ILE A 4 17.51 5.45 -0.89
C ILE A 4 16.63 4.72 -1.90
N PHE A 5 16.20 5.41 -2.95
CA PHE A 5 15.42 4.80 -4.04
C PHE A 5 16.22 3.75 -4.81
N SER A 6 17.53 3.99 -5.02
CA SER A 6 18.40 3.02 -5.67
C SER A 6 18.63 1.77 -4.81
N ILE A 7 18.67 1.90 -3.49
CA ILE A 7 18.81 0.76 -2.57
C ILE A 7 17.52 -0.05 -2.54
N LEU A 8 16.35 0.61 -2.49
CA LEU A 8 15.06 -0.09 -2.49
C LEU A 8 14.82 -0.82 -3.81
N ALA A 9 15.12 -0.19 -4.96
CA ALA A 9 15.02 -0.82 -6.28
C ALA A 9 16.01 -1.99 -6.44
N ALA A 10 17.23 -1.87 -5.91
CA ALA A 10 18.24 -2.93 -5.95
C ALA A 10 17.84 -4.13 -5.04
N THR A 11 17.23 -3.86 -3.88
CA THR A 11 16.77 -4.92 -2.97
C THR A 11 15.59 -5.68 -3.57
N VAL A 12 14.65 -4.98 -4.20
CA VAL A 12 13.51 -5.61 -4.91
C VAL A 12 14.01 -6.44 -6.10
N LEU A 13 14.98 -5.94 -6.84
CA LEU A 13 15.57 -6.66 -7.98
C LEU A 13 16.34 -7.90 -7.53
N PHE A 14 17.09 -7.83 -6.43
CA PHE A 14 17.83 -8.96 -5.87
C PHE A 14 16.92 -10.06 -5.32
N VAL A 15 15.81 -9.70 -4.67
CA VAL A 15 14.80 -10.66 -4.21
C VAL A 15 14.07 -11.31 -5.39
N ALA A 16 13.76 -10.54 -6.45
CA ALA A 16 13.12 -11.07 -7.65
C ALA A 16 14.04 -12.08 -8.39
N THR A 17 15.34 -11.81 -8.49
CA THR A 17 16.29 -12.73 -9.13
C THR A 17 16.56 -14.00 -8.33
N SER A 18 16.57 -13.92 -6.99
CA SER A 18 16.70 -15.11 -6.14
C SER A 18 15.41 -15.97 -6.14
N ALA A 19 14.24 -15.35 -6.29
CA ALA A 19 12.98 -16.10 -6.43
C ALA A 19 12.89 -16.87 -7.76
N THR A 20 13.48 -16.35 -8.85
CA THR A 20 13.51 -17.04 -10.16
C THR A 20 14.49 -18.21 -10.20
N THR A 21 15.58 -18.16 -9.44
CA THR A 21 16.53 -19.30 -9.36
C THR A 21 15.99 -20.48 -8.55
N GLN A 22 15.04 -20.27 -7.63
CA GLN A 22 14.37 -21.35 -6.92
C GLN A 22 13.18 -21.96 -7.69
N ALA A 23 12.73 -21.34 -8.78
CA ALA A 23 11.64 -21.85 -9.61
C ALA A 23 12.05 -23.04 -10.51
N GLN A 24 13.31 -23.45 -10.50
CA GLN A 24 13.80 -24.55 -11.34
C GLN A 24 13.77 -25.94 -10.68
N ASP A 25 13.36 -26.04 -9.42
CA ASP A 25 13.16 -27.34 -8.77
C ASP A 25 11.65 -27.60 -8.63
N GLU A 26 11.01 -28.03 -9.72
CA GLU A 26 9.58 -28.33 -9.82
C GLU A 26 9.17 -29.65 -9.13
N GLY A 27 9.63 -29.89 -7.93
CA GLY A 27 8.91 -30.71 -6.98
C GLY A 27 7.69 -29.94 -6.50
N ALA A 28 6.48 -30.52 -6.50
CA ALA A 28 5.27 -29.86 -6.01
C ALA A 28 5.52 -29.29 -4.61
N LYS A 29 5.66 -27.95 -4.52
CA LYS A 29 5.95 -27.30 -3.24
C LYS A 29 4.81 -27.58 -2.27
N GLU A 30 5.16 -27.98 -1.06
CA GLU A 30 4.23 -28.34 0.00
C GLU A 30 3.42 -27.12 0.43
N PHE A 31 2.13 -27.33 0.70
CA PHE A 31 1.23 -26.29 1.22
C PHE A 31 1.73 -25.77 2.58
N ALA A 32 1.70 -24.45 2.73
CA ALA A 32 2.00 -23.76 3.98
C ALA A 32 0.72 -23.32 4.67
N ALA A 33 0.43 -23.83 5.85
CA ALA A 33 -0.75 -23.42 6.62
C ALA A 33 -0.65 -21.97 7.13
N TYR A 34 0.55 -21.49 7.36
CA TYR A 34 0.81 -20.14 7.83
C TYR A 34 1.91 -19.47 7.02
N SER A 35 1.90 -18.15 6.97
CA SER A 35 3.02 -17.37 6.46
C SER A 35 3.14 -16.06 7.21
N ALA A 36 4.37 -15.54 7.28
CA ALA A 36 4.67 -14.22 7.78
C ALA A 36 5.55 -13.49 6.78
N GLY A 37 5.42 -12.17 6.70
CA GLY A 37 6.18 -11.41 5.73
C GLY A 37 6.15 -9.92 5.90
N LEU A 38 6.79 -9.27 4.96
CA LEU A 38 6.92 -7.82 4.85
C LEU A 38 6.21 -7.35 3.59
N GLY A 39 5.59 -6.20 3.67
CA GLY A 39 5.03 -5.49 2.52
C GLY A 39 5.53 -4.06 2.46
N ILE A 40 5.45 -3.48 1.28
CA ILE A 40 5.63 -2.05 1.05
C ILE A 40 4.53 -1.53 0.14
N SER A 41 3.94 -0.41 0.51
CA SER A 41 2.86 0.24 -0.23
C SER A 41 2.96 1.76 -0.09
N PRO A 42 2.09 2.55 -0.75
CA PRO A 42 2.00 3.99 -0.50
C PRO A 42 1.69 4.35 0.96
N PHE A 43 1.10 3.40 1.70
CA PHE A 43 0.81 3.56 3.14
C PHE A 43 1.95 3.06 4.04
N GLY A 44 3.15 2.91 3.47
CA GLY A 44 4.38 2.54 4.16
C GLY A 44 4.68 1.04 4.21
N PRO A 45 5.75 0.69 4.92
CA PRO A 45 6.10 -0.69 5.20
C PRO A 45 5.08 -1.34 6.14
N SER A 46 4.90 -2.66 5.97
CA SER A 46 3.97 -3.45 6.77
C SER A 46 4.55 -4.79 7.18
N LEU A 47 4.07 -5.28 8.31
CA LEU A 47 4.20 -6.66 8.74
C LEU A 47 2.90 -7.39 8.44
N ASN A 48 3.00 -8.57 7.87
CA ASN A 48 1.87 -9.38 7.46
C ASN A 48 1.97 -10.76 8.08
N PHE A 49 0.85 -11.26 8.57
CA PHE A 49 0.70 -12.64 9.02
C PHE A 49 -0.53 -13.26 8.36
N SER A 50 -0.38 -14.43 7.79
CA SER A 50 -1.44 -15.12 7.06
C SER A 50 -1.73 -16.49 7.65
N HIS A 51 -3.01 -16.81 7.74
CA HIS A 51 -3.51 -18.16 7.90
C HIS A 51 -4.12 -18.63 6.58
N ASN A 52 -3.49 -19.60 5.97
CA ASN A 52 -3.90 -20.18 4.70
C ASN A 52 -4.93 -21.29 4.98
N LEU A 53 -6.21 -20.99 4.78
CA LEU A 53 -7.30 -21.93 5.01
C LEU A 53 -7.31 -23.07 4.00
N SER A 54 -6.78 -22.78 2.80
CA SER A 54 -6.61 -23.74 1.71
C SER A 54 -5.60 -23.18 0.69
N GLU A 55 -5.26 -23.93 -0.33
CA GLU A 55 -4.45 -23.42 -1.46
C GLU A 55 -5.09 -22.21 -2.16
N LYS A 56 -6.41 -22.05 -2.05
CA LYS A 56 -7.17 -20.99 -2.70
C LYS A 56 -7.52 -19.82 -1.80
N THR A 57 -7.62 -20.02 -0.49
CA THR A 57 -8.16 -19.02 0.43
C THR A 57 -7.22 -18.75 1.59
N THR A 58 -6.90 -17.48 1.79
CA THR A 58 -6.01 -17.00 2.84
C THR A 58 -6.67 -15.86 3.60
N VAL A 59 -6.62 -15.88 4.91
CA VAL A 59 -6.89 -14.72 5.77
C VAL A 59 -5.55 -14.10 6.16
N ASN A 60 -5.40 -12.83 5.91
CA ASN A 60 -4.19 -12.07 6.23
C ASN A 60 -4.49 -10.96 7.23
N VAL A 61 -3.63 -10.78 8.21
CA VAL A 61 -3.62 -9.63 9.11
C VAL A 61 -2.38 -8.83 8.82
N GLY A 62 -2.55 -7.53 8.57
CA GLY A 62 -1.47 -6.59 8.31
C GLY A 62 -1.46 -5.44 9.30
N ILE A 63 -0.27 -4.98 9.65
CA ILE A 63 -0.04 -3.74 10.38
C ILE A 63 1.06 -2.95 9.68
N GLY A 64 0.89 -1.64 9.59
CA GLY A 64 1.88 -0.78 8.94
C GLY A 64 1.91 0.62 9.51
N ALA A 65 3.04 1.28 9.33
CA ALA A 65 3.22 2.68 9.68
C ALA A 65 4.30 3.32 8.80
N PHE A 66 4.13 4.62 8.56
CA PHE A 66 5.10 5.44 7.82
C PHE A 66 5.03 6.88 8.34
N SER A 67 6.16 7.59 8.25
CA SER A 67 6.21 9.03 8.39
C SER A 67 7.39 9.55 7.57
N GLY A 68 7.16 10.54 6.72
CA GLY A 68 8.21 11.10 5.88
C GLY A 68 7.70 11.97 4.73
N ASP A 69 8.64 12.39 3.90
CA ASP A 69 8.37 13.20 2.73
C ASP A 69 7.79 12.36 1.59
N ASN A 70 6.83 12.92 0.88
CA ASN A 70 6.37 12.35 -0.38
C ASN A 70 7.47 12.56 -1.44
N PRO A 71 7.95 11.52 -2.10
CA PRO A 71 9.02 11.64 -3.09
C PRO A 71 8.61 12.35 -4.38
N VAL A 72 7.31 12.60 -4.56
CA VAL A 72 6.76 13.20 -5.79
C VAL A 72 5.97 14.44 -5.42
N SER A 73 6.36 15.60 -5.98
CA SER A 73 5.57 16.81 -5.90
C SER A 73 4.30 16.68 -6.73
N GLN A 74 3.24 17.34 -6.31
CA GLN A 74 1.93 17.25 -6.96
C GLN A 74 1.45 18.63 -7.42
N GLU A 75 0.85 18.68 -8.59
CA GLU A 75 0.18 19.88 -9.11
C GLU A 75 -1.30 19.81 -8.79
N ILE A 76 -1.81 20.80 -8.06
CA ILE A 76 -3.22 20.90 -7.66
C ILE A 76 -3.68 22.35 -7.91
N GLY A 77 -4.68 22.51 -8.76
CA GLY A 77 -5.19 23.85 -9.11
C GLY A 77 -4.15 24.78 -9.76
N GLY A 78 -3.17 24.21 -10.49
CA GLY A 78 -2.09 24.97 -11.14
C GLY A 78 -0.95 25.37 -10.20
N VAL A 79 -0.93 24.86 -8.96
CA VAL A 79 0.11 25.10 -7.96
C VAL A 79 0.85 23.79 -7.67
N THR A 80 2.18 23.85 -7.59
CA THR A 80 3.01 22.67 -7.29
C THR A 80 3.31 22.60 -5.80
N PHE A 81 2.91 21.47 -5.18
CA PHE A 81 3.09 21.22 -3.76
C PHE A 81 4.11 20.12 -3.48
N ASP A 82 4.92 20.32 -2.48
CA ASP A 82 5.67 19.26 -1.81
C ASP A 82 4.82 18.69 -0.68
N GLY A 83 4.82 17.38 -0.54
CA GLY A 83 4.01 16.67 0.43
C GLY A 83 4.86 16.02 1.52
N THR A 84 4.36 16.05 2.75
CA THR A 84 4.78 15.14 3.82
C THR A 84 3.60 14.32 4.27
N GLY A 85 3.82 13.14 4.84
CA GLY A 85 2.73 12.31 5.31
C GLY A 85 3.12 11.38 6.44
N ALA A 86 2.12 11.02 7.22
CA ALA A 86 2.22 9.97 8.22
C ALA A 86 1.02 9.03 8.09
N THR A 87 1.27 7.74 8.27
CA THR A 87 0.24 6.70 8.27
C THR A 87 0.48 5.75 9.42
N ASN A 88 -0.59 5.24 9.99
CA ASN A 88 -0.58 4.08 10.85
C ASN A 88 -1.87 3.30 10.60
N TRP A 89 -1.77 1.99 10.45
CA TRP A 89 -2.93 1.19 10.11
C TRP A 89 -2.79 -0.27 10.54
N MET A 90 -3.94 -0.91 10.71
CA MET A 90 -4.08 -2.35 10.82
C MET A 90 -5.29 -2.81 10.02
N GLY A 91 -5.23 -4.03 9.49
CA GLY A 91 -6.31 -4.56 8.68
C GLY A 91 -6.36 -6.07 8.64
N VAL A 92 -7.53 -6.58 8.26
CA VAL A 92 -7.79 -7.99 7.99
C VAL A 92 -8.27 -8.12 6.55
N PHE A 93 -7.65 -9.03 5.81
CA PHE A 93 -7.88 -9.22 4.38
C PHE A 93 -8.16 -10.68 4.08
N LEU A 94 -9.15 -10.92 3.24
CA LEU A 94 -9.44 -12.22 2.65
C LEU A 94 -8.92 -12.22 1.21
N ASN A 95 -8.05 -13.16 0.91
CA ASN A 95 -7.51 -13.38 -0.42
C ASN A 95 -8.10 -14.68 -0.96
N HIS A 96 -8.65 -14.64 -2.17
CA HIS A 96 -9.24 -15.82 -2.79
C HIS A 96 -8.77 -16.00 -4.24
N ARG A 97 -8.33 -17.21 -4.58
CA ARG A 97 -7.90 -17.64 -5.92
C ARG A 97 -9.02 -18.44 -6.58
N PRO A 98 -9.85 -17.81 -7.44
CA PRO A 98 -11.03 -18.47 -7.98
C PRO A 98 -10.67 -19.49 -9.07
N PHE A 99 -9.58 -19.30 -9.77
CA PHE A 99 -9.21 -20.08 -10.96
C PHE A 99 -8.15 -21.13 -10.62
N ALA A 100 -8.38 -22.39 -10.99
CA ALA A 100 -7.42 -23.45 -10.75
C ALA A 100 -6.18 -23.35 -11.65
N ASP A 101 -6.39 -22.92 -12.92
CA ASP A 101 -5.33 -22.81 -13.93
C ASP A 101 -4.53 -21.51 -13.81
N TYR A 102 -5.01 -20.54 -13.01
CA TYR A 102 -4.38 -19.23 -12.77
C TYR A 102 -4.22 -19.01 -11.27
N ASP A 103 -3.57 -19.93 -10.58
CA ASP A 103 -3.37 -19.93 -9.13
C ASP A 103 -2.49 -18.77 -8.62
N TRP A 104 -1.79 -18.09 -9.54
CA TRP A 104 -1.04 -16.87 -9.32
C TRP A 104 -1.93 -15.61 -9.19
N PHE A 105 -3.22 -15.68 -9.62
CA PHE A 105 -4.16 -14.56 -9.52
C PHE A 105 -5.10 -14.74 -8.32
N ARG A 106 -5.38 -13.62 -7.63
CA ARG A 106 -6.32 -13.61 -6.49
C ARG A 106 -7.15 -12.33 -6.45
N PHE A 107 -8.35 -12.44 -5.91
CA PHE A 107 -9.13 -11.31 -5.43
C PHE A 107 -8.81 -11.06 -3.96
N ASN A 108 -8.76 -9.78 -3.59
CA ASN A 108 -8.49 -9.33 -2.24
C ASN A 108 -9.63 -8.43 -1.78
N VAL A 109 -10.22 -8.74 -0.64
CA VAL A 109 -11.18 -7.86 0.03
C VAL A 109 -10.78 -7.76 1.50
N GLY A 110 -11.04 -6.61 2.11
CA GLY A 110 -10.64 -6.44 3.50
C GLY A 110 -11.29 -5.25 4.17
N ILE A 111 -11.05 -5.19 5.45
CA ILE A 111 -11.38 -4.04 6.29
C ILE A 111 -10.16 -3.65 7.09
N GLY A 112 -10.01 -2.36 7.32
CA GLY A 112 -8.91 -1.82 8.13
C GLY A 112 -9.37 -0.64 8.96
N ILE A 113 -8.51 -0.27 9.87
CA ILE A 113 -8.62 0.95 10.68
C ILE A 113 -7.23 1.58 10.74
N GLY A 114 -7.19 2.90 10.73
CA GLY A 114 -5.93 3.64 10.81
C GLY A 114 -6.11 5.12 10.51
N GLY A 115 -5.05 5.88 10.74
CA GLY A 115 -4.96 7.31 10.43
C GLY A 115 -4.03 7.57 9.27
N ILE A 116 -4.37 8.57 8.46
CA ILE A 116 -3.50 9.13 7.42
C ILE A 116 -3.50 10.64 7.63
N GLU A 117 -2.32 11.20 7.80
CA GLU A 117 -2.09 12.63 7.88
C GLU A 117 -1.21 13.05 6.71
N GLY A 118 -1.56 14.14 6.05
CA GLY A 118 -0.79 14.71 4.97
C GLY A 118 -0.64 16.21 5.14
N THR A 119 0.50 16.75 4.73
CA THR A 119 0.71 18.19 4.61
C THR A 119 1.20 18.50 3.21
N LEU A 120 0.59 19.47 2.58
CA LEU A 120 0.97 20.01 1.28
C LEU A 120 1.50 21.43 1.46
N THR A 121 2.71 21.70 0.99
CA THR A 121 3.32 23.02 1.05
C THR A 121 3.68 23.46 -0.36
N ASP A 122 3.21 24.64 -0.76
CA ASP A 122 3.52 25.24 -2.06
C ASP A 122 5.02 25.49 -2.18
N GLN A 123 5.61 25.06 -3.27
CA GLN A 123 7.03 25.23 -3.54
C GLN A 123 7.43 26.70 -3.70
N ALA A 124 6.51 27.56 -4.13
CA ALA A 124 6.76 28.98 -4.36
C ALA A 124 6.51 29.83 -3.10
N ASP A 125 5.61 29.41 -2.21
CA ASP A 125 5.24 30.12 -0.99
C ASP A 125 4.98 29.17 0.18
N ALA A 126 5.92 29.07 1.10
CA ALA A 126 5.82 28.22 2.29
C ALA A 126 4.68 28.62 3.24
N ASN A 127 4.08 29.82 3.08
CA ASN A 127 2.89 30.22 3.82
C ASN A 127 1.59 29.65 3.23
N HIS A 128 1.65 29.05 2.03
CA HIS A 128 0.54 28.40 1.36
C HIS A 128 0.60 26.90 1.64
N THR A 129 0.01 26.48 2.76
CA THR A 129 0.11 25.12 3.29
C THR A 129 -1.26 24.59 3.68
N TYR A 130 -1.50 23.31 3.37
CA TYR A 130 -2.73 22.57 3.70
C TYR A 130 -2.41 21.32 4.50
N SER A 131 -3.24 21.02 5.49
CA SER A 131 -3.28 19.74 6.20
C SER A 131 -4.46 18.92 5.72
N ILE A 132 -4.25 17.63 5.53
CA ILE A 132 -5.25 16.65 5.12
C ILE A 132 -5.26 15.56 6.16
N LEU A 133 -6.40 15.33 6.78
CA LEU A 133 -6.56 14.33 7.84
C LEU A 133 -7.65 13.33 7.46
N TYR A 134 -7.30 12.05 7.45
CA TYR A 134 -8.25 10.95 7.41
C TYR A 134 -8.38 10.38 8.81
N ASP A 135 -9.58 10.49 9.37
CA ASP A 135 -9.88 9.94 10.69
C ASP A 135 -9.68 8.43 10.77
N ASN A 136 -9.46 7.93 12.00
CA ASN A 136 -9.36 6.51 12.33
C ASN A 136 -10.69 5.74 12.15
N ASN A 137 -11.41 5.99 11.07
CA ASN A 137 -12.64 5.30 10.73
C ASN A 137 -12.34 3.97 10.01
N PRO A 138 -13.21 2.96 10.17
CA PRO A 138 -13.09 1.74 9.39
C PRO A 138 -13.13 2.03 7.90
N VAL A 139 -12.21 1.41 7.17
CA VAL A 139 -12.10 1.53 5.70
C VAL A 139 -12.30 0.16 5.06
N GLY A 140 -12.93 0.14 3.91
CA GLY A 140 -13.03 -1.04 3.07
C GLY A 140 -11.86 -1.11 2.08
N TYR A 141 -11.38 -2.31 1.80
CA TYR A 141 -10.39 -2.56 0.76
C TYR A 141 -10.93 -3.55 -0.28
N VAL A 142 -10.68 -3.26 -1.54
CA VAL A 142 -10.91 -4.19 -2.64
C VAL A 142 -9.76 -4.11 -3.63
N GLY A 143 -9.32 -5.26 -4.13
CA GLY A 143 -8.22 -5.33 -5.07
C GLY A 143 -8.07 -6.68 -5.75
N VAL A 144 -7.06 -6.74 -6.59
CA VAL A 144 -6.57 -7.96 -7.23
C VAL A 144 -5.10 -8.15 -6.88
N GLY A 145 -4.67 -9.37 -6.79
CA GLY A 145 -3.30 -9.70 -6.47
C GLY A 145 -2.72 -10.76 -7.40
N PHE A 146 -1.41 -10.75 -7.47
CA PHE A 146 -0.59 -11.63 -8.28
C PHE A 146 0.52 -12.21 -7.40
N GLY A 147 0.87 -13.45 -7.61
CA GLY A 147 1.96 -14.10 -6.87
C GLY A 147 1.68 -15.56 -6.54
N SER A 148 2.63 -16.21 -5.91
CA SER A 148 2.58 -17.64 -5.64
C SER A 148 1.39 -18.03 -4.78
N ARG A 149 0.91 -19.26 -4.98
CA ARG A 149 0.00 -19.92 -4.03
C ARG A 149 0.68 -20.10 -2.65
N PRO A 150 -0.10 -20.42 -1.58
CA PRO A 150 0.46 -20.64 -0.25
C PRO A 150 1.32 -21.91 -0.21
N VAL A 151 2.63 -21.76 -0.31
CA VAL A 151 3.61 -22.86 -0.27
C VAL A 151 4.69 -22.58 0.76
N LYS A 152 5.33 -23.64 1.25
CA LYS A 152 6.50 -23.53 2.13
C LYS A 152 7.66 -22.81 1.43
N GLY A 153 8.38 -21.98 2.20
CA GLY A 153 9.48 -21.18 1.72
C GLY A 153 9.08 -19.76 1.30
N PHE A 154 9.98 -19.09 0.61
CA PHE A 154 9.78 -17.70 0.19
C PHE A 154 8.78 -17.60 -0.97
N THR A 155 7.88 -16.63 -0.86
CA THR A 155 6.91 -16.24 -1.88
C THR A 155 6.90 -14.74 -2.04
N VAL A 156 6.58 -14.27 -3.25
CA VAL A 156 6.45 -12.86 -3.60
C VAL A 156 5.02 -12.60 -4.05
N GLY A 157 4.49 -11.45 -3.67
CA GLY A 157 3.16 -11.00 -4.07
C GLY A 157 3.16 -9.54 -4.51
N PHE A 158 2.28 -9.24 -5.44
CA PHE A 158 1.96 -7.89 -5.89
C PHE A 158 0.45 -7.70 -5.87
N ASP A 159 -0.01 -6.63 -5.25
CA ASP A 159 -1.44 -6.32 -5.11
C ASP A 159 -1.73 -4.92 -5.64
N ILE A 160 -2.84 -4.79 -6.37
CA ILE A 160 -3.39 -3.52 -6.86
C ILE A 160 -4.81 -3.42 -6.33
N GLY A 161 -5.13 -2.30 -5.71
CA GLY A 161 -6.48 -2.11 -5.15
C GLY A 161 -6.75 -0.68 -4.74
N GLY A 162 -7.83 -0.50 -4.02
CA GLY A 162 -8.24 0.78 -3.48
C GLY A 162 -8.83 0.63 -2.08
N LEU A 163 -8.51 1.60 -1.24
CA LEU A 163 -9.17 1.77 0.05
C LEU A 163 -10.32 2.77 -0.13
N HIS A 164 -11.50 2.37 0.28
CA HIS A 164 -12.66 3.27 0.35
C HIS A 164 -12.77 3.85 1.76
N THR A 165 -12.60 5.17 1.87
CA THR A 165 -12.58 5.94 3.11
C THR A 165 -13.79 6.87 3.20
N SER A 166 -13.95 7.57 4.34
CA SER A 166 -14.93 8.67 4.49
C SER A 166 -14.55 9.93 3.70
N GLY A 167 -13.31 10.03 3.23
CA GLY A 167 -12.67 11.22 2.68
C GLY A 167 -11.78 11.90 3.71
N GLY A 168 -10.86 12.73 3.26
CA GLY A 168 -9.99 13.51 4.13
C GLY A 168 -10.56 14.90 4.40
N ASP A 169 -10.39 15.36 5.64
CA ASP A 169 -10.68 16.75 6.03
C ASP A 169 -9.49 17.63 5.61
N VAL A 170 -9.75 18.66 4.81
CA VAL A 170 -8.75 19.60 4.30
C VAL A 170 -8.81 20.90 5.06
N THR A 171 -7.70 21.34 5.62
CA THR A 171 -7.60 22.57 6.39
C THR A 171 -6.39 23.40 5.91
N ALA A 172 -6.59 24.68 5.63
CA ALA A 172 -5.48 25.61 5.42
C ALA A 172 -4.77 25.87 6.76
N THR A 173 -3.47 25.62 6.81
CA THR A 173 -2.66 25.79 8.02
C THR A 173 -1.65 26.93 7.88
N GLY A 174 -1.40 27.38 6.66
CA GLY A 174 -0.59 28.56 6.36
C GLY A 174 -1.37 29.87 6.47
N THR A 175 -0.68 30.99 6.32
CA THR A 175 -1.31 32.33 6.31
C THR A 175 -1.92 32.71 4.96
N ALA A 176 -1.50 32.07 3.88
CA ALA A 176 -2.10 32.17 2.55
C ALA A 176 -3.10 31.02 2.34
N MET A 177 -4.28 31.36 1.84
CA MET A 177 -5.33 30.38 1.54
C MET A 177 -5.87 30.61 0.13
N ASN A 178 -6.00 29.51 -0.62
CA ASN A 178 -6.67 29.50 -1.91
C ASN A 178 -7.82 28.50 -1.88
N GLN A 179 -9.06 29.00 -1.88
CA GLN A 179 -10.25 28.18 -1.79
C GLN A 179 -10.37 27.21 -2.98
N ALA A 180 -9.99 27.61 -4.18
CA ALA A 180 -10.03 26.75 -5.35
C ALA A 180 -9.11 25.54 -5.22
N VAL A 181 -7.92 25.70 -4.62
CA VAL A 181 -7.01 24.59 -4.30
C VAL A 181 -7.62 23.69 -3.24
N MET A 182 -8.19 24.23 -2.17
CA MET A 182 -8.86 23.44 -1.12
C MET A 182 -9.98 22.55 -1.69
N ASP A 183 -10.78 23.10 -2.59
CA ASP A 183 -11.89 22.38 -3.23
C ASP A 183 -11.40 21.30 -4.21
N GLU A 184 -10.20 21.46 -4.80
CA GLU A 184 -9.60 20.52 -5.74
C GLU A 184 -8.85 19.37 -5.06
N ILE A 185 -8.28 19.57 -3.87
CA ILE A 185 -7.52 18.53 -3.13
C ILE A 185 -8.32 17.22 -3.02
N PRO A 186 -9.59 17.19 -2.57
CA PRO A 186 -10.36 15.94 -2.46
C PRO A 186 -10.66 15.25 -3.80
N ASN A 187 -10.51 15.97 -4.92
CA ASN A 187 -10.70 15.44 -6.28
C ASN A 187 -9.40 14.94 -6.89
N THR A 188 -8.27 15.25 -6.28
CA THR A 188 -6.95 14.83 -6.74
C THR A 188 -6.66 13.37 -6.34
N LEU A 189 -6.03 12.61 -7.23
CA LEU A 189 -5.66 11.22 -6.99
C LEU A 189 -4.76 11.10 -5.74
N GLY A 190 -5.15 10.25 -4.82
CA GLY A 190 -4.43 10.03 -3.55
C GLY A 190 -4.96 10.86 -2.38
N TYR A 191 -5.92 11.77 -2.60
CA TYR A 191 -6.55 12.59 -1.55
C TYR A 191 -8.07 12.49 -1.50
N GLY A 192 -8.66 11.69 -2.37
CA GLY A 192 -10.11 11.47 -2.43
C GLY A 192 -10.62 10.41 -1.45
N ARG A 193 -11.87 10.02 -1.63
CA ARG A 193 -12.49 8.93 -0.86
C ARG A 193 -11.96 7.55 -1.22
N VAL A 194 -11.41 7.39 -2.42
CA VAL A 194 -10.78 6.14 -2.85
C VAL A 194 -9.28 6.38 -2.97
N LEU A 195 -8.53 5.76 -2.08
CA LEU A 195 -7.07 5.85 -2.07
C LEU A 195 -6.49 4.65 -2.81
N PRO A 196 -5.71 4.86 -3.89
CA PRO A 196 -5.09 3.77 -4.62
C PRO A 196 -4.03 3.08 -3.77
N ASN A 197 -3.95 1.75 -3.89
CA ASN A 197 -2.94 0.94 -3.24
C ASN A 197 -2.22 0.06 -4.25
N LEU A 198 -0.90 0.12 -4.22
CA LEU A 198 0.01 -0.77 -4.93
C LEU A 198 0.94 -1.37 -3.88
N GLN A 199 0.85 -2.67 -3.64
CA GLN A 199 1.65 -3.33 -2.60
C GLN A 199 2.53 -4.41 -3.18
N LEU A 200 3.81 -4.38 -2.84
CA LEU A 200 4.74 -5.48 -3.01
C LEU A 200 4.92 -6.18 -1.67
N SER A 201 4.96 -7.51 -1.68
CA SER A 201 5.16 -8.29 -0.47
C SER A 201 6.13 -9.46 -0.69
N VAL A 202 6.87 -9.79 0.36
CA VAL A 202 7.71 -10.99 0.46
C VAL A 202 7.30 -11.71 1.72
N ASN A 203 6.95 -12.99 1.58
CA ASN A 203 6.46 -13.81 2.69
C ASN A 203 7.24 -15.11 2.78
N TYR A 204 7.30 -15.68 3.96
CA TYR A 204 7.82 -17.01 4.21
C TYR A 204 6.71 -17.91 4.75
N GLY A 205 6.42 -18.98 4.01
CA GLY A 205 5.42 -19.99 4.36
C GLY A 205 6.02 -21.14 5.17
N PHE A 206 5.27 -21.62 6.18
CA PHE A 206 5.67 -22.69 7.08
C PHE A 206 4.51 -23.56 7.53
#